data_325cc34f1e7cb356caac9774b44b5c3d
#
_entry.id   325cc34f1e7cb356caac9774b44b5c3d
#
_cell.length_a   1.000
_cell.length_b   1.000
_cell.length_c   1.000
_cell.angle_alpha   90.00
_cell.angle_beta   90.00
_cell.angle_gamma   90.00
#
_symmetry.space_group_name_H-M   'P 1'
#
loop_
_entity.id
_entity.type
_entity.pdbx_description
1 polymer ?
#
loop_
_entity_poly.entity_id
_entity_poly.type
_entity_poly.pdbx_seq_one_letter_code
_entity_poly.pdbx_strand_id
1 'polypeptide(L)'
;MRITELTDLTGIAERQVRYLIAEGFISPPRGGRANADYGEDHVAAIQRYVRLRDLGFPPAAIKLLLQAREGAPIPVAPGITLVIDPDLIGSGADVGDLAERIVTLLSKVLGNKS
;
A
#
# COMPACT_ATOMS: atom_id res chain seq x y z
N MET A 1 -17.03 -5.38 12.31
CA MET A 1 -17.49 -6.66 11.73
C MET A 1 -16.71 -7.83 12.31
N ARG A 2 -17.25 -9.00 12.20
CA ARG A 2 -16.58 -10.24 12.62
C ARG A 2 -15.60 -10.70 11.54
N ILE A 3 -14.68 -11.59 11.94
CA ILE A 3 -13.65 -12.11 11.02
C ILE A 3 -14.25 -12.82 9.79
N THR A 4 -15.40 -13.47 9.95
CA THR A 4 -16.07 -14.13 8.83
C THR A 4 -16.53 -13.14 7.76
N GLU A 5 -17.04 -12.00 8.16
CA GLU A 5 -17.42 -10.93 7.22
C GLU A 5 -16.17 -10.35 6.55
N LEU A 6 -15.10 -10.16 7.32
CA LEU A 6 -13.84 -9.64 6.79
C LEU A 6 -13.27 -10.57 5.72
N THR A 7 -13.26 -11.88 5.96
CA THR A 7 -12.76 -12.86 4.98
C THR A 7 -13.65 -12.89 3.74
N ASP A 8 -14.95 -12.76 3.89
CA ASP A 8 -15.89 -12.71 2.76
C ASP A 8 -15.65 -11.48 1.88
N LEU A 9 -15.43 -10.32 2.51
CA LEU A 9 -15.20 -9.07 1.79
C LEU A 9 -13.83 -9.02 1.08
N THR A 10 -12.80 -9.61 1.69
CA THR A 10 -11.43 -9.49 1.20
C THR A 10 -10.96 -10.69 0.38
N GLY A 11 -11.65 -11.82 0.50
CA GLY A 11 -11.31 -13.04 -0.23
C GLY A 11 -10.12 -13.80 0.33
N ILE A 12 -9.58 -13.41 1.47
CA ILE A 12 -8.46 -14.14 2.10
C ILE A 12 -8.97 -15.00 3.26
N ALA A 13 -8.21 -16.07 3.56
CA ALA A 13 -8.57 -17.00 4.61
C ALA A 13 -8.37 -16.39 6.00
N GLU A 14 -9.14 -16.86 6.98
CA GLU A 14 -9.03 -16.42 8.37
C GLU A 14 -7.60 -16.58 8.92
N ARG A 15 -6.96 -17.70 8.58
CA ARG A 15 -5.58 -17.97 8.99
C ARG A 15 -4.62 -16.90 8.46
N GLN A 16 -4.84 -16.44 7.23
CA GLN A 16 -4.02 -15.39 6.63
C GLN A 16 -4.26 -14.04 7.30
N VAL A 17 -5.50 -13.73 7.67
CA VAL A 17 -5.78 -12.51 8.45
C VAL A 17 -4.98 -12.51 9.75
N ARG A 18 -5.00 -13.63 10.47
CA ARG A 18 -4.26 -13.77 11.72
C ARG A 18 -2.75 -13.63 11.53
N TYR A 19 -2.24 -14.19 10.43
CA TYR A 19 -0.83 -14.04 10.07
C TYR A 19 -0.47 -12.56 9.84
N LEU A 20 -1.30 -11.83 9.11
CA LEU A 20 -1.05 -10.41 8.82
C LEU A 20 -1.04 -9.56 10.09
N ILE A 21 -1.89 -9.88 11.05
CA ILE A 21 -1.92 -9.19 12.35
C ILE A 21 -0.65 -9.54 13.13
N ALA A 22 -0.31 -10.83 13.23
CA ALA A 22 0.83 -11.29 14.01
C ALA A 22 2.15 -10.72 13.49
N GLU A 23 2.29 -10.58 12.18
CA GLU A 23 3.49 -10.05 11.54
C GLU A 23 3.51 -8.51 11.46
N GLY A 24 2.44 -7.84 11.89
CA GLY A 24 2.38 -6.39 11.92
C GLY A 24 2.05 -5.73 10.58
N PHE A 25 1.51 -6.47 9.62
CA PHE A 25 1.05 -5.90 8.36
C PHE A 25 -0.22 -5.09 8.52
N ILE A 26 -1.11 -5.54 9.40
CA ILE A 26 -2.34 -4.83 9.73
C ILE A 26 -2.47 -4.74 11.25
N SER A 27 -3.21 -3.75 11.72
CA SER A 27 -3.44 -3.57 13.14
C SER A 27 -4.41 -4.64 13.69
N PRO A 28 -4.32 -4.97 15.00
CA PRO A 28 -5.26 -5.91 15.60
C PRO A 28 -6.69 -5.35 15.59
N PRO A 29 -7.70 -6.22 15.68
CA PRO A 29 -9.08 -5.77 15.79
C PRO A 29 -9.31 -5.05 17.11
N ARG A 30 -10.38 -4.25 17.15
CA ARG A 30 -10.83 -3.59 18.37
C ARG A 30 -11.56 -4.60 19.25
N GLY A 31 -11.57 -4.37 20.54
CA GLY A 31 -12.17 -5.30 21.51
C GLY A 31 -11.23 -6.44 21.87
N GLY A 32 -11.62 -7.28 22.81
CA GLY A 32 -10.84 -8.46 23.21
C GLY A 32 -11.08 -9.65 22.28
N ARG A 33 -10.43 -10.78 22.58
CA ARG A 33 -10.54 -12.01 21.77
C ARG A 33 -12.00 -12.45 21.54
N ALA A 34 -12.87 -12.28 22.56
CA ALA A 34 -14.28 -12.68 22.47
C ALA A 34 -15.11 -11.68 21.67
N ASN A 35 -14.65 -10.42 21.57
CA ASN A 35 -15.38 -9.33 20.96
C ASN A 35 -14.57 -8.64 19.85
N ALA A 36 -13.76 -9.40 19.13
CA ALA A 36 -12.94 -8.85 18.05
C ALA A 36 -13.82 -8.16 17.00
N ASP A 37 -13.57 -6.88 16.79
CA ASP A 37 -14.30 -6.04 15.85
C ASP A 37 -13.36 -5.48 14.80
N TYR A 38 -13.55 -5.90 13.56
CA TYR A 38 -12.80 -5.43 12.41
C TYR A 38 -13.56 -4.31 11.71
N GLY A 39 -12.87 -3.27 11.27
CA GLY A 39 -13.46 -2.14 10.61
C GLY A 39 -13.10 -2.05 9.14
N GLU A 40 -13.58 -0.98 8.49
CA GLU A 40 -13.25 -0.71 7.09
C GLU A 40 -11.75 -0.45 6.88
N ASP A 41 -11.06 0.05 7.90
CA ASP A 41 -9.62 0.22 7.89
C ASP A 41 -8.89 -1.12 7.71
N HIS A 42 -9.40 -2.19 8.31
CA HIS A 42 -8.87 -3.53 8.14
C HIS A 42 -9.10 -4.04 6.72
N VAL A 43 -10.28 -3.81 6.17
CA VAL A 43 -10.61 -4.18 4.79
C VAL A 43 -9.64 -3.49 3.83
N ALA A 44 -9.47 -2.18 3.98
CA ALA A 44 -8.58 -1.39 3.12
C ALA A 44 -7.12 -1.85 3.21
N ALA A 45 -6.64 -2.13 4.42
CA ALA A 45 -5.27 -2.59 4.64
C ALA A 45 -5.03 -3.96 3.99
N ILE A 46 -5.98 -4.89 4.12
CA ILE A 46 -5.90 -6.21 3.50
C ILE A 46 -5.91 -6.08 1.97
N GLN A 47 -6.79 -5.25 1.43
CA GLN A 47 -6.87 -5.04 -0.02
C GLN A 47 -5.56 -4.46 -0.57
N ARG A 48 -4.94 -3.53 0.15
CA ARG A 48 -3.61 -3.01 -0.19
C ARG A 48 -2.55 -4.10 -0.18
N TYR A 49 -2.54 -4.91 0.87
CA TYR A 49 -1.60 -6.03 0.99
C TYR A 49 -1.73 -6.98 -0.20
N VAL A 50 -2.96 -7.40 -0.51
CA VAL A 50 -3.22 -8.33 -1.63
C VAL A 50 -2.75 -7.73 -2.94
N ARG A 51 -3.04 -6.46 -3.19
CA ARG A 51 -2.63 -5.76 -4.40
C ARG A 51 -1.11 -5.74 -4.56
N LEU A 52 -0.40 -5.38 -3.50
CA LEU A 52 1.07 -5.34 -3.52
C LEU A 52 1.68 -6.72 -3.69
N ARG A 53 1.12 -7.72 -3.02
CA ARG A 53 1.55 -9.11 -3.17
C ARG A 53 1.39 -9.58 -4.62
N ASP A 54 0.25 -9.29 -5.22
CA ASP A 54 -0.06 -9.72 -6.59
C ASP A 54 0.82 -9.00 -7.62
N LEU A 55 1.31 -7.81 -7.28
CA LEU A 55 2.29 -7.08 -8.10
C LEU A 55 3.71 -7.65 -7.95
N GLY A 56 3.92 -8.58 -7.03
CA GLY A 56 5.21 -9.23 -6.85
C GLY A 56 6.14 -8.60 -5.81
N PHE A 57 5.65 -7.65 -5.01
CA PHE A 57 6.46 -7.08 -3.94
C PHE A 57 6.74 -8.11 -2.86
N PRO A 58 8.00 -8.22 -2.38
CA PRO A 58 8.31 -9.11 -1.26
C PRO A 58 7.72 -8.60 0.06
N PRO A 59 7.50 -9.49 1.05
CA PRO A 59 6.85 -9.11 2.32
C PRO A 59 7.49 -7.90 3.02
N ALA A 60 8.81 -7.80 3.04
CA ALA A 60 9.48 -6.67 3.68
C ALA A 60 9.14 -5.35 3.00
N ALA A 61 9.07 -5.32 1.67
CA ALA A 61 8.70 -4.14 0.92
C ALA A 61 7.23 -3.78 1.14
N ILE A 62 6.35 -4.78 1.16
CA ILE A 62 4.92 -4.55 1.44
C ILE A 62 4.74 -3.90 2.81
N LYS A 63 5.45 -4.39 3.81
CA LYS A 63 5.36 -3.85 5.16
C LYS A 63 5.77 -2.38 5.21
N LEU A 64 6.86 -2.02 4.54
CA LEU A 64 7.29 -0.63 4.44
C LEU A 64 6.26 0.25 3.74
N LEU A 65 5.70 -0.24 2.63
CA LEU A 65 4.70 0.50 1.86
C LEU A 65 3.41 0.70 2.65
N LEU A 66 2.96 -0.30 3.41
CA LEU A 66 1.77 -0.20 4.24
C LEU A 66 1.95 0.76 5.41
N GLN A 67 3.18 0.92 5.91
CA GLN A 67 3.50 1.80 7.03
C GLN A 67 3.82 3.23 6.59
N ALA A 68 3.98 3.49 5.30
CA ALA A 68 4.30 4.81 4.79
C ALA A 68 3.08 5.74 4.90
N ARG A 69 3.11 6.67 5.83
CA ARG A 69 2.00 7.62 6.07
C ARG A 69 2.04 8.82 5.14
N GLU A 70 3.23 9.27 4.78
CA GLU A 70 3.46 10.46 3.97
C GLU A 70 3.87 10.14 2.54
N GLY A 71 3.67 8.90 2.12
CA GLY A 71 4.03 8.44 0.81
C GLY A 71 5.18 7.43 0.83
N ALA A 72 5.24 6.60 -0.20
CA ALA A 72 6.27 5.59 -0.37
C ALA A 72 7.45 6.19 -1.13
N PRO A 73 8.66 6.24 -0.53
CA PRO A 73 9.83 6.73 -1.25
C PRO A 73 10.33 5.68 -2.26
N ILE A 74 10.43 6.06 -3.50
CA ILE A 74 10.92 5.21 -4.58
C ILE A 74 12.13 5.86 -5.22
N PRO A 75 13.35 5.34 -4.97
CA PRO A 75 14.54 5.92 -5.57
C PRO A 75 14.56 5.69 -7.07
N VAL A 76 14.87 6.75 -7.81
CA VAL A 76 14.94 6.72 -9.28
C VAL A 76 16.41 6.73 -9.75
N ALA A 77 17.19 7.62 -9.15
CA ALA A 77 18.59 7.80 -9.49
C ALA A 77 19.30 8.42 -8.27
N PRO A 78 20.63 8.43 -8.21
CA PRO A 78 21.32 9.14 -7.14
C PRO A 78 20.85 10.58 -7.03
N GLY A 79 20.34 10.96 -5.86
CA GLY A 79 19.83 12.30 -5.60
C GLY A 79 18.38 12.53 -6.01
N ILE A 80 17.71 11.55 -6.61
CA ILE A 80 16.31 11.69 -7.05
C ILE A 80 15.47 10.55 -6.48
N THR A 81 14.45 10.93 -5.71
CA THR A 81 13.50 9.99 -5.12
C THR A 81 12.08 10.50 -5.39
N LEU A 82 11.23 9.62 -5.89
CA LEU A 82 9.79 9.90 -6.01
C LEU A 82 9.09 9.50 -4.73
N VAL A 83 8.14 10.32 -4.30
CA VAL A 83 7.28 9.98 -3.17
C VAL A 83 5.88 9.75 -3.74
N ILE A 84 5.38 8.53 -3.61
CA ILE A 84 4.10 8.12 -4.18
C ILE A 84 3.17 7.71 -3.07
N ASP A 85 1.91 8.20 -3.13
CA ASP A 85 0.87 7.76 -2.21
C ASP A 85 0.70 6.23 -2.35
N PRO A 86 0.77 5.46 -1.25
CA PRO A 86 0.64 4.01 -1.32
C PRO A 86 -0.65 3.53 -2.01
N ASP A 87 -1.72 4.31 -1.96
CA ASP A 87 -2.99 3.98 -2.61
C ASP A 87 -2.89 4.02 -4.14
N LEU A 88 -1.90 4.72 -4.68
CA LEU A 88 -1.68 4.77 -6.13
C LEU A 88 -0.88 3.57 -6.65
N ILE A 89 -0.19 2.85 -5.78
CA ILE A 89 0.60 1.68 -6.20
C ILE A 89 -0.35 0.58 -6.65
N GLY A 90 -0.21 0.15 -7.91
CA GLY A 90 -1.10 -0.84 -8.51
C GLY A 90 -2.49 -0.30 -8.86
N SER A 91 -2.68 1.03 -8.87
CA SER A 91 -3.98 1.66 -9.15
C SER A 91 -4.37 1.66 -10.63
N GLY A 92 -3.42 1.43 -11.53
CA GLY A 92 -3.65 1.55 -12.96
C GLY A 92 -3.65 3.00 -13.47
N ALA A 93 -3.08 3.94 -12.70
CA ALA A 93 -2.96 5.33 -13.11
C ALA A 93 -2.24 5.45 -14.46
N ASP A 94 -2.61 6.46 -15.25
CA ASP A 94 -2.05 6.69 -16.57
C ASP A 94 -0.60 7.19 -16.47
N VAL A 95 0.33 6.29 -16.74
CA VAL A 95 1.77 6.59 -16.69
C VAL A 95 2.17 7.60 -17.75
N GLY A 96 1.56 7.54 -18.94
CA GLY A 96 1.88 8.45 -20.03
C GLY A 96 1.64 9.92 -19.67
N ASP A 97 0.48 10.22 -19.12
CA ASP A 97 0.14 11.57 -18.68
C ASP A 97 1.05 12.03 -17.54
N LEU A 98 1.28 11.16 -16.56
CA LEU A 98 2.16 11.47 -15.43
C LEU A 98 3.61 11.68 -15.89
N ALA A 99 4.08 10.87 -16.84
CA ALA A 99 5.44 11.00 -17.37
C ALA A 99 5.67 12.38 -18.01
N GLU A 100 4.71 12.88 -18.78
CA GLU A 100 4.80 14.21 -19.39
C GLU A 100 4.92 15.30 -18.33
N ARG A 101 4.12 15.22 -17.27
CA ARG A 101 4.16 16.18 -16.16
C ARG A 101 5.48 16.12 -15.42
N ILE A 102 5.98 14.91 -15.17
CA ILE A 102 7.26 14.71 -14.47
C ILE A 102 8.42 15.27 -15.30
N VAL A 103 8.44 15.00 -16.60
CA VAL A 103 9.47 15.53 -17.50
C VAL A 103 9.48 17.05 -17.47
N THR A 104 8.32 17.68 -17.55
CA THR A 104 8.21 19.14 -17.50
C THR A 104 8.75 19.70 -16.19
N LEU A 105 8.37 19.08 -15.06
CA LEU A 105 8.83 19.49 -13.73
C LEU A 105 10.34 19.30 -13.58
N LEU A 106 10.87 18.16 -14.00
CA LEU A 106 12.29 17.88 -13.92
C LEU A 106 13.12 18.87 -14.75
N SER A 107 12.63 19.20 -15.94
CA SER A 107 13.30 20.20 -16.80
C SER A 107 13.41 21.54 -16.12
N LYS A 108 12.36 21.98 -15.42
CA LYS A 108 12.37 23.22 -14.66
C LYS A 108 13.31 23.16 -13.45
N VAL A 109 13.17 22.09 -12.66
CA VAL A 109 13.91 21.95 -11.40
C VAL A 109 15.41 21.79 -11.65
N LEU A 110 15.77 21.01 -12.67
CA LEU A 110 17.17 20.76 -13.00
C LEU A 110 17.79 21.82 -13.91
N GLY A 111 16.98 22.77 -14.40
CA GLY A 111 17.47 23.82 -15.29
C GLY A 111 17.74 23.35 -16.71
N ASN A 112 17.17 22.23 -17.14
CA ASN A 112 17.36 21.69 -18.47
C ASN A 112 16.50 22.43 -19.50
N LYS A 113 17.12 22.83 -20.60
CA LYS A 113 16.45 23.59 -21.69
C LYS A 113 15.97 22.63 -22.77
N SER A 114 15.06 21.80 -22.47
CA SER A 114 14.51 20.89 -23.51
C SER A 114 13.15 21.34 -23.98
#